data_6e6587d221ef8d0420138400611b770b
#
_entry.id   6e6587d221ef8d0420138400611b770b
#
_cell.length_a   1.000
_cell.length_b   1.000
_cell.length_c   1.000
_cell.angle_alpha   90.00
_cell.angle_beta   90.00
_cell.angle_gamma   90.00
#
_symmetry.space_group_name_H-M   'P 1'
#
loop_
_entity.id
_entity.type
_entity.pdbx_description
1 polymer ?
#
loop_
_entity_poly.entity_id
_entity_poly.type
_entity_poly.pdbx_seq_one_letter_code
_entity_poly.pdbx_strand_id
1 'polypeptide(L)'
;CLQLYPIGVIGSGLPIIMGVSFTFLGSLLVIATNPDLGYEGMVGAVILGGIFEGFVGLSAKYWRKYLTPVVSACVVIAIGLSLLPVGMDSWGGGSGVKDFGSWYHLVVGAFTLIVCLVSREVLKGVYKNLNVLVGLVFGYALAIIFTVAGIAPMVDFSGIHKTIQEVGVFSIPKLVFLTSHKPVFNLGAFFTIAIVFLVSAAETTGATTAVCTGALGRDLKMKELRGSLAVDGFSSAISGCFGCLPLTSFSQNIGLVTMTQVINRFTILMGALILILASLFPPLGAFFNSLPQAVLGGCTVMMFGSIMY
;
A
#
# COMPACT_ATOMS: atom_id res chain seq x y z
N CYS A 1 6.50 13.86 0.84
CA CYS A 1 7.21 15.16 0.79
C CYS A 1 8.15 15.27 -0.42
N LEU A 2 9.10 14.32 -0.63
CA LEU A 2 10.06 14.35 -1.75
C LEU A 2 9.40 14.39 -3.13
N GLN A 3 8.26 13.72 -3.30
CA GLN A 3 7.50 13.73 -4.55
C GLN A 3 6.98 15.12 -4.92
N LEU A 4 6.57 15.91 -3.91
CA LEU A 4 5.99 17.24 -4.08
C LEU A 4 7.05 18.34 -4.27
N TYR A 5 8.15 18.22 -3.54
CA TYR A 5 9.26 19.18 -3.53
C TYR A 5 10.54 18.49 -3.97
N PRO A 6 10.82 18.54 -5.28
CA PRO A 6 11.96 17.84 -5.85
C PRO A 6 13.29 18.36 -5.30
N ILE A 7 14.21 17.44 -5.00
CA ILE A 7 15.60 17.76 -4.66
C ILE A 7 16.48 17.34 -5.85
N GLY A 8 16.91 18.29 -6.65
CA GLY A 8 17.68 18.02 -7.86
C GLY A 8 16.89 17.25 -8.92
N VAL A 9 17.22 15.96 -9.11
CA VAL A 9 16.59 15.05 -10.09
C VAL A 9 15.56 14.13 -9.43
N ILE A 10 15.53 14.06 -8.08
CA ILE A 10 14.64 13.21 -7.31
C ILE A 10 13.39 14.01 -6.96
N GLY A 11 12.23 13.53 -7.37
CA GLY A 11 10.94 14.18 -7.20
C GLY A 11 10.34 14.66 -8.51
N SER A 12 9.03 14.43 -8.66
CA SER A 12 8.30 14.85 -9.86
C SER A 12 7.74 16.28 -9.75
N GLY A 13 7.49 16.76 -8.55
CA GLY A 13 6.74 17.98 -8.31
C GLY A 13 5.24 17.85 -8.59
N LEU A 14 4.74 16.63 -8.74
CA LEU A 14 3.33 16.32 -9.02
C LEU A 14 2.57 15.98 -7.73
N PRO A 15 1.24 16.17 -7.72
CA PRO A 15 0.37 15.87 -6.60
C PRO A 15 0.11 14.35 -6.49
N ILE A 16 1.15 13.57 -6.27
CA ILE A 16 1.09 12.11 -6.17
C ILE A 16 1.28 11.71 -4.71
N ILE A 17 0.39 10.86 -4.21
CA ILE A 17 0.49 10.23 -2.90
C ILE A 17 1.08 8.84 -3.08
N MET A 18 2.04 8.51 -2.24
CA MET A 18 2.71 7.22 -2.20
C MET A 18 2.36 6.50 -0.90
N GLY A 19 2.36 5.19 -0.95
CA GLY A 19 2.17 4.36 0.23
C GLY A 19 2.65 2.95 -0.01
N VAL A 20 2.44 2.07 0.97
CA VAL A 20 2.85 0.67 0.90
C VAL A 20 2.15 -0.04 -0.25
N SER A 21 2.92 -0.74 -1.07
CA SER A 21 2.43 -1.43 -2.25
C SER A 21 2.09 -2.89 -1.97
N PHE A 22 0.88 -3.30 -2.34
CA PHE A 22 0.46 -4.71 -2.30
C PHE A 22 1.16 -5.56 -3.37
N THR A 23 1.68 -4.96 -4.43
CA THR A 23 2.40 -5.64 -5.52
C THR A 23 3.57 -6.48 -5.00
N PHE A 24 4.21 -6.04 -3.92
CA PHE A 24 5.34 -6.72 -3.30
C PHE A 24 4.95 -7.85 -2.34
N LEU A 25 3.69 -7.92 -1.90
CA LEU A 25 3.27 -8.78 -0.78
C LEU A 25 3.62 -10.25 -1.00
N GLY A 26 3.32 -10.80 -2.18
CA GLY A 26 3.60 -12.20 -2.49
C GLY A 26 5.10 -12.54 -2.43
N SER A 27 5.93 -11.71 -3.07
CA SER A 27 7.39 -11.92 -3.08
C SER A 27 8.02 -11.73 -1.69
N LEU A 28 7.52 -10.76 -0.92
CA LEU A 28 8.01 -10.51 0.45
C LEU A 28 7.61 -11.63 1.40
N LEU A 29 6.41 -12.20 1.26
CA LEU A 29 6.00 -13.35 2.05
C LEU A 29 6.89 -14.57 1.76
N VAL A 30 7.21 -14.84 0.50
CA VAL A 30 8.13 -15.93 0.13
C VAL A 30 9.50 -15.75 0.76
N ILE A 31 10.04 -14.53 0.78
CA ILE A 31 11.34 -14.24 1.42
C ILE A 31 11.23 -14.34 2.94
N ALA A 32 10.19 -13.78 3.54
CA ALA A 32 10.00 -13.73 4.99
C ALA A 32 9.72 -15.12 5.61
N THR A 33 9.08 -16.02 4.87
CA THR A 33 8.81 -17.39 5.31
C THR A 33 9.96 -18.35 5.05
N ASN A 34 10.99 -17.93 4.33
CA ASN A 34 12.18 -18.74 4.11
C ASN A 34 12.99 -18.85 5.44
N PRO A 35 13.29 -20.08 5.94
CA PRO A 35 13.99 -20.27 7.21
C PRO A 35 15.36 -19.60 7.27
N ASP A 36 16.05 -19.48 6.14
CA ASP A 36 17.41 -18.93 6.06
C ASP A 36 17.45 -17.40 5.96
N LEU A 37 16.34 -16.77 5.56
CA LEU A 37 16.28 -15.33 5.27
C LEU A 37 15.40 -14.57 6.27
N GLY A 38 14.21 -15.08 6.54
CA GLY A 38 13.28 -14.48 7.48
C GLY A 38 12.99 -13.00 7.22
N TYR A 39 12.58 -12.30 8.27
CA TYR A 39 12.33 -10.87 8.25
C TYR A 39 13.57 -10.04 7.87
N GLU A 40 14.75 -10.47 8.33
CA GLU A 40 16.02 -9.76 8.11
C GLU A 40 16.42 -9.77 6.63
N GLY A 41 16.24 -10.90 5.96
CA GLY A 41 16.45 -11.04 4.51
C GLY A 41 15.42 -10.24 3.70
N MET A 42 14.17 -10.19 4.15
CA MET A 42 13.12 -9.37 3.53
C MET A 42 13.51 -7.88 3.56
N VAL A 43 13.92 -7.37 4.71
CA VAL A 43 14.35 -5.96 4.86
C VAL A 43 15.57 -5.66 3.99
N GLY A 44 16.57 -6.55 3.97
CA GLY A 44 17.74 -6.41 3.11
C GLY A 44 17.37 -6.35 1.62
N ALA A 45 16.44 -7.19 1.18
CA ALA A 45 15.95 -7.21 -0.20
C ALA A 45 15.22 -5.90 -0.56
N VAL A 46 14.38 -5.37 0.35
CA VAL A 46 13.68 -4.08 0.17
C VAL A 46 14.66 -2.93 -0.01
N ILE A 47 15.71 -2.86 0.82
CA ILE A 47 16.72 -1.80 0.73
C ILE A 47 17.43 -1.85 -0.61
N LEU A 48 17.96 -3.03 -1.00
CA LEU A 48 18.69 -3.18 -2.27
C LEU A 48 17.78 -2.97 -3.48
N GLY A 49 16.57 -3.53 -3.44
CA GLY A 49 15.58 -3.38 -4.50
C GLY A 49 15.13 -1.94 -4.70
N GLY A 50 14.92 -1.20 -3.61
CA GLY A 50 14.58 0.22 -3.67
C GLY A 50 15.72 1.07 -4.25
N ILE A 51 16.98 0.80 -3.89
CA ILE A 51 18.14 1.44 -4.51
C ILE A 51 18.18 1.12 -6.01
N PHE A 52 17.97 -0.14 -6.40
CA PHE A 52 17.92 -0.58 -7.78
C PHE A 52 16.82 0.17 -8.56
N GLU A 53 15.59 0.23 -8.06
CA GLU A 53 14.49 0.98 -8.69
C GLU A 53 14.82 2.47 -8.81
N GLY A 54 15.44 3.07 -7.80
CA GLY A 54 15.89 4.46 -7.86
C GLY A 54 16.82 4.74 -9.05
N PHE A 55 17.78 3.85 -9.30
CA PHE A 55 18.66 3.94 -10.46
C PHE A 55 17.95 3.63 -11.79
N VAL A 56 17.05 2.65 -11.80
CA VAL A 56 16.18 2.38 -12.96
C VAL A 56 15.36 3.62 -13.29
N GLY A 57 14.79 4.29 -12.28
CA GLY A 57 14.06 5.56 -12.46
C GLY A 57 14.92 6.65 -13.05
N LEU A 58 16.14 6.86 -12.56
CA LEU A 58 17.07 7.85 -13.12
C LEU A 58 17.43 7.53 -14.57
N SER A 59 17.45 6.27 -14.96
CA SER A 59 17.71 5.81 -16.32
C SER A 59 16.47 5.76 -17.23
N ALA A 60 15.30 6.20 -16.77
CA ALA A 60 14.01 6.09 -17.47
C ALA A 60 14.02 6.67 -18.90
N LYS A 61 14.91 7.62 -19.19
CA LYS A 61 15.10 8.19 -20.54
C LYS A 61 15.37 7.11 -21.60
N TYR A 62 16.05 6.02 -21.22
CA TYR A 62 16.50 5.00 -22.18
C TYR A 62 15.44 3.91 -22.42
N TRP A 63 14.66 3.54 -21.40
CA TRP A 63 13.75 2.41 -21.48
C TRP A 63 12.26 2.78 -21.54
N ARG A 64 11.87 4.05 -21.25
CA ARG A 64 10.47 4.51 -21.33
C ARG A 64 9.81 4.17 -22.68
N LYS A 65 10.56 4.17 -23.77
CA LYS A 65 10.02 3.86 -25.10
C LYS A 65 9.38 2.46 -25.21
N TYR A 66 9.76 1.55 -24.32
CA TYR A 66 9.22 0.18 -24.27
C TYR A 66 7.96 0.10 -23.39
N LEU A 67 7.74 1.01 -22.46
CA LEU A 67 6.56 1.09 -21.63
C LEU A 67 5.50 1.97 -22.29
N THR A 68 4.75 1.35 -23.19
CA THR A 68 3.57 1.99 -23.78
C THR A 68 2.41 2.00 -22.77
N PRO A 69 1.40 2.88 -22.91
CA PRO A 69 0.22 2.86 -22.04
C PRO A 69 -0.48 1.49 -21.98
N VAL A 70 -0.46 0.75 -23.10
CA VAL A 70 -1.01 -0.61 -23.17
C VAL A 70 -0.25 -1.58 -22.26
N VAL A 71 1.09 -1.54 -22.28
CA VAL A 71 1.92 -2.38 -21.41
C VAL A 71 1.65 -2.05 -19.95
N SER A 72 1.60 -0.77 -19.59
CA SER A 72 1.28 -0.36 -18.22
C SER A 72 -0.11 -0.84 -17.78
N ALA A 73 -1.12 -0.73 -18.63
CA ALA A 73 -2.47 -1.22 -18.34
C ALA A 73 -2.48 -2.75 -18.14
N CYS A 74 -1.81 -3.52 -19.01
CA CYS A 74 -1.70 -4.97 -18.85
C CYS A 74 -1.04 -5.36 -17.53
N VAL A 75 0.02 -4.65 -17.13
CA VAL A 75 0.72 -4.88 -15.86
C VAL A 75 -0.21 -4.61 -14.68
N VAL A 76 -0.95 -3.50 -14.69
CA VAL A 76 -1.88 -3.14 -13.61
C VAL A 76 -3.02 -4.17 -13.48
N ILE A 77 -3.60 -4.63 -14.59
CA ILE A 77 -4.61 -5.69 -14.60
C ILE A 77 -4.03 -7.01 -14.04
N ALA A 78 -2.83 -7.39 -14.47
CA ALA A 78 -2.16 -8.59 -13.98
C ALA A 78 -1.91 -8.53 -12.46
N ILE A 79 -1.49 -7.37 -11.93
CA ILE A 79 -1.34 -7.13 -10.49
C ILE A 79 -2.69 -7.32 -9.79
N GLY A 80 -3.76 -6.67 -10.25
CA GLY A 80 -5.09 -6.79 -9.67
C GLY A 80 -5.55 -8.25 -9.59
N LEU A 81 -5.39 -9.01 -10.68
CA LEU A 81 -5.73 -10.44 -10.74
C LEU A 81 -4.88 -11.29 -9.79
N SER A 82 -3.56 -11.03 -9.70
CA SER A 82 -2.66 -11.80 -8.84
C SER A 82 -2.90 -11.55 -7.35
N LEU A 83 -3.51 -10.42 -6.99
CA LEU A 83 -3.81 -10.06 -5.60
C LEU A 83 -5.20 -10.52 -5.15
N LEU A 84 -6.10 -10.91 -6.07
CA LEU A 84 -7.41 -11.43 -5.69
C LEU A 84 -7.35 -12.63 -4.72
N PRO A 85 -6.49 -13.65 -4.92
CA PRO A 85 -6.35 -14.73 -3.95
C PRO A 85 -6.00 -14.25 -2.54
N VAL A 86 -5.12 -13.25 -2.42
CA VAL A 86 -4.75 -12.65 -1.12
C VAL A 86 -5.96 -11.99 -0.46
N GLY A 87 -6.79 -11.30 -1.24
CA GLY A 87 -8.06 -10.74 -0.76
C GLY A 87 -9.03 -11.81 -0.30
N MET A 88 -9.12 -12.93 -1.04
CA MET A 88 -9.98 -14.07 -0.69
C MET A 88 -9.49 -14.81 0.56
N ASP A 89 -8.19 -14.98 0.73
CA ASP A 89 -7.60 -15.55 1.94
C ASP A 89 -7.93 -14.69 3.17
N SER A 90 -7.79 -13.37 3.04
CA SER A 90 -8.17 -12.43 4.09
C SER A 90 -9.67 -12.49 4.38
N TRP A 91 -10.52 -12.62 3.34
CA TRP A 91 -11.97 -12.77 3.50
C TRP A 91 -12.33 -14.04 4.29
N GLY A 92 -11.60 -15.14 4.05
CA GLY A 92 -11.75 -16.39 4.82
C GLY A 92 -11.33 -16.31 6.28
N GLY A 93 -10.77 -15.18 6.74
CA GLY A 93 -10.29 -14.97 8.10
C GLY A 93 -8.77 -14.91 8.23
N GLY A 94 -8.05 -15.10 7.13
CA GLY A 94 -6.58 -15.09 7.07
C GLY A 94 -5.96 -16.47 7.00
N SER A 95 -4.87 -16.59 6.25
CA SER A 95 -4.15 -17.86 6.05
C SER A 95 -3.62 -18.44 7.37
N GLY A 96 -3.88 -19.73 7.60
CA GLY A 96 -3.34 -20.47 8.75
C GLY A 96 -4.15 -20.37 10.05
N VAL A 97 -5.30 -19.69 10.05
CA VAL A 97 -6.21 -19.66 11.20
C VAL A 97 -7.07 -20.93 11.20
N LYS A 98 -7.32 -21.50 12.42
CA LYS A 98 -8.09 -22.76 12.57
C LYS A 98 -9.51 -22.67 12.03
N ASP A 99 -10.10 -21.50 12.08
CA ASP A 99 -11.49 -21.20 11.67
C ASP A 99 -11.57 -20.59 10.28
N PHE A 100 -10.53 -20.77 9.44
CA PHE A 100 -10.53 -20.32 8.06
C PHE A 100 -11.79 -20.80 7.32
N GLY A 101 -12.45 -19.88 6.62
CA GLY A 101 -13.66 -20.17 5.85
C GLY A 101 -14.93 -20.35 6.71
N SER A 102 -14.89 -20.08 8.01
CA SER A 102 -16.08 -20.13 8.86
C SER A 102 -17.16 -19.17 8.37
N TRP A 103 -18.42 -19.57 8.55
CA TRP A 103 -19.57 -18.83 8.02
C TRP A 103 -19.61 -17.35 8.46
N TYR A 104 -19.16 -17.04 9.67
CA TYR A 104 -19.14 -15.67 10.19
C TYR A 104 -18.08 -14.81 9.47
N HIS A 105 -16.90 -15.37 9.10
CA HIS A 105 -15.92 -14.67 8.27
C HIS A 105 -16.49 -14.37 6.90
N LEU A 106 -17.14 -15.35 6.28
CA LEU A 106 -17.76 -15.19 4.96
C LEU A 106 -18.87 -14.13 4.98
N VAL A 107 -19.71 -14.13 6.02
CA VAL A 107 -20.81 -13.16 6.16
C VAL A 107 -20.27 -11.74 6.38
N VAL A 108 -19.29 -11.56 7.27
CA VAL A 108 -18.73 -10.24 7.55
C VAL A 108 -17.99 -9.69 6.34
N GLY A 109 -17.19 -10.52 5.64
CA GLY A 109 -16.50 -10.12 4.41
C GLY A 109 -17.47 -9.80 3.27
N ALA A 110 -18.52 -10.61 3.07
CA ALA A 110 -19.57 -10.35 2.08
C ALA A 110 -20.33 -9.06 2.38
N PHE A 111 -20.72 -8.85 3.63
CA PHE A 111 -21.38 -7.63 4.08
C PHE A 111 -20.50 -6.41 3.80
N THR A 112 -19.21 -6.47 4.16
CA THR A 112 -18.25 -5.39 3.91
C THR A 112 -18.14 -5.08 2.41
N LEU A 113 -18.01 -6.11 1.57
CA LEU A 113 -17.96 -5.95 0.11
C LEU A 113 -19.24 -5.30 -0.43
N ILE A 114 -20.41 -5.79 0.00
CA ILE A 114 -21.71 -5.23 -0.41
C ILE A 114 -21.82 -3.76 -0.02
N VAL A 115 -21.43 -3.40 1.21
CA VAL A 115 -21.43 -2.00 1.66
C VAL A 115 -20.48 -1.16 0.82
N CYS A 116 -19.28 -1.64 0.47
CA CYS A 116 -18.38 -0.94 -0.45
C CYS A 116 -19.03 -0.69 -1.82
N LEU A 117 -19.66 -1.72 -2.41
CA LEU A 117 -20.33 -1.62 -3.71
C LEU A 117 -21.52 -0.66 -3.68
N VAL A 118 -22.39 -0.79 -2.70
CA VAL A 118 -23.55 0.10 -2.53
C VAL A 118 -23.12 1.53 -2.28
N SER A 119 -22.11 1.74 -1.43
CA SER A 119 -21.55 3.07 -1.17
C SER A 119 -20.97 3.70 -2.44
N ARG A 120 -20.34 2.92 -3.31
CA ARG A 120 -19.82 3.39 -4.60
C ARG A 120 -20.93 3.92 -5.53
N GLU A 121 -22.10 3.31 -5.49
CA GLU A 121 -23.24 3.73 -6.33
C GLU A 121 -24.05 4.87 -5.70
N VAL A 122 -24.22 4.86 -4.38
CA VAL A 122 -25.03 5.84 -3.65
C VAL A 122 -24.28 7.15 -3.44
N LEU A 123 -22.99 7.09 -3.11
CA LEU A 123 -22.18 8.27 -2.86
C LEU A 123 -21.85 8.99 -4.17
N LYS A 124 -21.97 10.33 -4.15
CA LYS A 124 -21.73 11.18 -5.31
C LYS A 124 -20.48 12.04 -5.14
N GLY A 125 -19.86 12.43 -6.26
CA GLY A 125 -18.72 13.31 -6.26
C GLY A 125 -17.52 12.70 -5.53
N VAL A 126 -16.85 13.51 -4.71
CA VAL A 126 -15.64 13.12 -3.97
C VAL A 126 -15.87 11.96 -3.01
N TYR A 127 -17.05 11.86 -2.41
CA TYR A 127 -17.40 10.82 -1.44
C TYR A 127 -17.45 9.43 -2.06
N LYS A 128 -17.61 9.31 -3.38
CA LYS A 128 -17.58 8.02 -4.09
C LYS A 128 -16.27 7.25 -3.84
N ASN A 129 -15.15 7.96 -3.68
CA ASN A 129 -13.85 7.36 -3.42
C ASN A 129 -13.64 6.93 -1.95
N LEU A 130 -14.56 7.30 -1.04
CA LEU A 130 -14.56 6.87 0.35
C LEU A 130 -15.32 5.55 0.57
N ASN A 131 -15.78 4.89 -0.50
CA ASN A 131 -16.54 3.66 -0.45
C ASN A 131 -15.86 2.56 0.38
N VAL A 132 -14.54 2.39 0.23
CA VAL A 132 -13.74 1.42 1.00
C VAL A 132 -13.72 1.78 2.49
N LEU A 133 -13.57 3.07 2.82
CA LEU A 133 -13.60 3.53 4.21
C LEU A 133 -14.98 3.29 4.84
N VAL A 134 -16.05 3.56 4.10
CA VAL A 134 -17.43 3.28 4.55
C VAL A 134 -17.62 1.78 4.77
N GLY A 135 -17.19 0.95 3.83
CA GLY A 135 -17.23 -0.50 3.99
C GLY A 135 -16.46 -0.99 5.21
N LEU A 136 -15.25 -0.45 5.44
CA LEU A 136 -14.43 -0.78 6.59
C LEU A 136 -15.13 -0.41 7.91
N VAL A 137 -15.72 0.78 8.02
CA VAL A 137 -16.42 1.24 9.24
C VAL A 137 -17.64 0.35 9.54
N PHE A 138 -18.49 0.09 8.54
CA PHE A 138 -19.68 -0.74 8.74
C PHE A 138 -19.33 -2.22 8.93
N GLY A 139 -18.34 -2.74 8.20
CA GLY A 139 -17.84 -4.10 8.39
C GLY A 139 -17.25 -4.32 9.78
N TYR A 140 -16.48 -3.34 10.26
CA TYR A 140 -15.92 -3.39 11.62
C TYR A 140 -17.01 -3.30 12.68
N ALA A 141 -18.02 -2.45 12.49
CA ALA A 141 -19.17 -2.37 13.40
C ALA A 141 -19.91 -3.73 13.49
N LEU A 142 -20.13 -4.40 12.35
CA LEU A 142 -20.73 -5.73 12.34
C LEU A 142 -19.86 -6.76 13.06
N ALA A 143 -18.56 -6.74 12.87
CA ALA A 143 -17.62 -7.62 13.55
C ALA A 143 -17.62 -7.41 15.09
N ILE A 144 -17.72 -6.15 15.54
CA ILE A 144 -17.89 -5.83 16.97
C ILE A 144 -19.21 -6.40 17.49
N ILE A 145 -20.30 -6.25 16.75
CA ILE A 145 -21.61 -6.81 17.14
C ILE A 145 -21.51 -8.33 17.30
N PHE A 146 -20.85 -9.04 16.37
CA PHE A 146 -20.66 -10.49 16.47
C PHE A 146 -19.82 -10.89 17.69
N THR A 147 -18.81 -10.09 18.01
CA THR A 147 -17.96 -10.33 19.20
C THR A 147 -18.73 -10.10 20.49
N VAL A 148 -19.50 -9.00 20.60
CA VAL A 148 -20.29 -8.67 21.80
C VAL A 148 -21.47 -9.63 21.99
N ALA A 149 -22.11 -10.06 20.90
CA ALA A 149 -23.18 -11.05 20.92
C ALA A 149 -22.68 -12.49 21.27
N GLY A 150 -21.37 -12.69 21.40
CA GLY A 150 -20.79 -14.01 21.69
C GLY A 150 -20.87 -15.01 20.54
N ILE A 151 -21.15 -14.55 19.31
CA ILE A 151 -21.25 -15.39 18.12
C ILE A 151 -19.87 -15.86 17.69
N ALA A 152 -18.90 -14.92 17.62
CA ALA A 152 -17.53 -15.22 17.22
C ALA A 152 -16.56 -14.15 17.78
N PRO A 153 -15.39 -14.53 18.32
CA PRO A 153 -14.39 -13.59 18.84
C PRO A 153 -13.59 -13.00 17.67
N MET A 154 -14.19 -12.06 16.93
CA MET A 154 -13.57 -11.49 15.73
C MET A 154 -12.68 -10.28 15.99
N VAL A 155 -12.91 -9.57 17.10
CA VAL A 155 -12.18 -8.34 17.46
C VAL A 155 -11.48 -8.55 18.79
N ASP A 156 -10.16 -8.36 18.79
CA ASP A 156 -9.34 -8.43 20.01
C ASP A 156 -8.69 -7.06 20.28
N PHE A 157 -9.14 -6.40 21.34
CA PHE A 157 -8.56 -5.12 21.79
C PHE A 157 -7.36 -5.30 22.74
N SER A 158 -7.01 -6.54 23.11
CA SER A 158 -5.89 -6.80 24.02
C SER A 158 -4.55 -6.32 23.45
N GLY A 159 -4.41 -6.37 22.12
CA GLY A 159 -3.23 -5.85 21.39
C GLY A 159 -2.99 -4.36 21.62
N ILE A 160 -4.04 -3.56 21.72
CA ILE A 160 -3.92 -2.10 21.97
C ILE A 160 -3.36 -1.87 23.38
N HIS A 161 -3.91 -2.61 24.37
CA HIS A 161 -3.45 -2.51 25.76
C HIS A 161 -1.99 -2.94 25.91
N LYS A 162 -1.60 -4.05 25.28
CA LYS A 162 -0.21 -4.52 25.27
C LYS A 162 0.73 -3.51 24.62
N THR A 163 0.35 -2.93 23.48
CA THR A 163 1.16 -1.92 22.80
C THR A 163 1.37 -0.68 23.67
N ILE A 164 0.34 -0.22 24.40
CA ILE A 164 0.46 0.92 25.31
C ILE A 164 1.41 0.59 26.49
N GLN A 165 1.36 -0.64 27.00
CA GLN A 165 2.23 -1.06 28.11
C GLN A 165 3.67 -1.27 27.69
N GLU A 166 3.93 -1.84 26.52
CA GLU A 166 5.27 -2.20 26.05
C GLU A 166 6.00 -1.03 25.36
N VAL A 167 5.29 -0.25 24.53
CA VAL A 167 5.89 0.78 23.67
C VAL A 167 5.52 2.19 24.15
N GLY A 168 4.42 2.31 24.89
CA GLY A 168 3.86 3.59 25.34
C GLY A 168 2.92 4.21 24.30
N VAL A 169 2.41 5.41 24.64
CA VAL A 169 1.50 6.18 23.79
C VAL A 169 2.23 6.89 22.66
N PHE A 170 3.52 7.19 22.86
CA PHE A 170 4.36 7.91 21.91
C PHE A 170 5.68 7.17 21.72
N SER A 171 6.06 6.95 20.47
CA SER A 171 7.32 6.30 20.12
C SER A 171 7.92 6.91 18.86
N ILE A 172 9.24 7.04 18.87
CA ILE A 172 9.99 7.50 17.69
C ILE A 172 10.41 6.27 16.87
N PRO A 173 10.19 6.26 15.55
CA PRO A 173 10.62 5.17 14.68
C PRO A 173 12.12 4.92 14.80
N LYS A 174 12.51 3.66 15.01
CA LYS A 174 13.91 3.25 15.10
C LYS A 174 14.39 2.68 13.77
N LEU A 175 15.62 3.00 13.40
CA LEU A 175 16.27 2.34 12.25
C LEU A 175 16.53 0.87 12.57
N VAL A 176 16.27 -0.01 11.59
CA VAL A 176 16.47 -1.47 11.75
C VAL A 176 17.92 -1.79 12.10
N PHE A 177 18.88 -1.03 11.57
CA PHE A 177 20.31 -1.19 11.91
C PHE A 177 20.62 -0.98 13.40
N LEU A 178 19.75 -0.27 14.14
CA LEU A 178 19.88 0.00 15.58
C LEU A 178 19.08 -0.99 16.42
N THR A 179 18.39 -1.94 15.80
CA THR A 179 17.61 -2.99 16.46
C THR A 179 18.37 -4.31 16.47
N SER A 180 17.83 -5.33 17.12
CA SER A 180 18.35 -6.69 17.09
C SER A 180 18.25 -7.37 15.70
N HIS A 181 17.34 -6.91 14.85
CA HIS A 181 17.06 -7.46 13.51
C HIS A 181 17.85 -6.70 12.44
N LYS A 182 19.11 -7.09 12.25
CA LYS A 182 19.96 -6.46 11.23
C LYS A 182 19.60 -6.99 9.83
N PRO A 183 19.54 -6.11 8.80
CA PRO A 183 19.25 -6.54 7.43
C PRO A 183 20.29 -7.55 6.93
N VAL A 184 19.82 -8.67 6.38
CA VAL A 184 20.65 -9.66 5.70
C VAL A 184 20.55 -9.45 4.19
N PHE A 185 21.68 -9.25 3.54
CA PHE A 185 21.73 -9.02 2.10
C PHE A 185 21.99 -10.34 1.37
N ASN A 186 20.94 -10.83 0.68
CA ASN A 186 21.00 -12.05 -0.11
C ASN A 186 20.72 -11.75 -1.59
N LEU A 187 21.56 -12.29 -2.47
CA LEU A 187 21.47 -12.02 -3.91
C LEU A 187 20.19 -12.65 -4.53
N GLY A 188 19.79 -13.84 -4.06
CA GLY A 188 18.56 -14.50 -4.52
C GLY A 188 17.32 -13.71 -4.14
N ALA A 189 17.23 -13.26 -2.89
CA ALA A 189 16.15 -12.37 -2.43
C ALA A 189 16.13 -11.05 -3.20
N PHE A 190 17.31 -10.48 -3.49
CA PHE A 190 17.42 -9.27 -4.31
C PHE A 190 16.85 -9.48 -5.72
N PHE A 191 17.23 -10.51 -6.45
CA PHE A 191 16.71 -10.75 -7.80
C PHE A 191 15.21 -11.00 -7.81
N THR A 192 14.69 -11.72 -6.81
CA THR A 192 13.24 -11.95 -6.67
C THR A 192 12.49 -10.63 -6.57
N ILE A 193 12.96 -9.71 -5.71
CA ILE A 193 12.27 -8.44 -5.49
C ILE A 193 12.57 -7.40 -6.57
N ALA A 194 13.74 -7.45 -7.22
CA ALA A 194 14.12 -6.55 -8.30
C ALA A 194 13.16 -6.65 -9.50
N ILE A 195 12.70 -7.86 -9.82
CA ILE A 195 11.68 -8.06 -10.86
C ILE A 195 10.39 -7.33 -10.49
N VAL A 196 9.97 -7.42 -9.21
CA VAL A 196 8.75 -6.75 -8.73
C VAL A 196 8.93 -5.23 -8.74
N PHE A 197 10.12 -4.71 -8.46
CA PHE A 197 10.43 -3.30 -8.59
C PHE A 197 10.35 -2.79 -10.05
N LEU A 198 10.68 -3.61 -11.03
CA LEU A 198 10.44 -3.26 -12.44
C LEU A 198 8.94 -3.19 -12.77
N VAL A 199 8.13 -4.06 -12.17
CA VAL A 199 6.67 -4.02 -12.29
C VAL A 199 6.11 -2.75 -11.62
N SER A 200 6.60 -2.40 -10.43
CA SER A 200 6.28 -1.16 -9.72
C SER A 200 6.64 0.08 -10.54
N ALA A 201 7.80 0.08 -11.21
CA ALA A 201 8.19 1.17 -12.10
C ALA A 201 7.22 1.36 -13.29
N ALA A 202 6.64 0.27 -13.81
CA ALA A 202 5.60 0.35 -14.84
C ALA A 202 4.29 0.92 -14.29
N GLU A 203 3.87 0.51 -13.08
CA GLU A 203 2.71 1.04 -12.36
C GLU A 203 2.86 2.55 -12.12
N THR A 204 3.99 2.99 -11.57
CA THR A 204 4.29 4.41 -11.34
C THR A 204 4.34 5.23 -12.63
N THR A 205 4.83 4.64 -13.73
CA THR A 205 4.79 5.30 -15.05
C THR A 205 3.35 5.55 -15.48
N GLY A 206 2.47 4.57 -15.34
CA GLY A 206 1.04 4.70 -15.61
C GLY A 206 0.39 5.76 -14.72
N ALA A 207 0.61 5.67 -13.41
CA ALA A 207 0.10 6.59 -12.39
C ALA A 207 0.51 8.04 -12.66
N THR A 208 1.80 8.27 -12.91
CA THR A 208 2.34 9.61 -13.18
C THR A 208 1.78 10.19 -14.49
N THR A 209 1.62 9.35 -15.51
CA THR A 209 1.00 9.75 -16.78
C THR A 209 -0.45 10.15 -16.57
N ALA A 210 -1.23 9.34 -15.86
CA ALA A 210 -2.64 9.58 -15.60
C ALA A 210 -2.89 10.87 -14.78
N VAL A 211 -2.03 11.20 -13.81
CA VAL A 211 -2.09 12.50 -13.10
C VAL A 211 -1.86 13.66 -14.06
N CYS A 212 -0.84 13.57 -14.94
CA CYS A 212 -0.56 14.65 -15.87
C CYS A 212 -1.68 14.85 -16.89
N THR A 213 -2.20 13.78 -17.47
CA THR A 213 -3.28 13.87 -18.48
C THR A 213 -4.63 14.15 -17.85
N GLY A 214 -4.99 13.49 -16.76
CA GLY A 214 -6.31 13.58 -16.14
C GLY A 214 -6.51 14.82 -15.26
N ALA A 215 -5.53 15.16 -14.42
CA ALA A 215 -5.66 16.27 -13.49
C ALA A 215 -5.05 17.59 -14.00
N LEU A 216 -3.93 17.50 -14.76
CA LEU A 216 -3.22 18.69 -15.25
C LEU A 216 -3.53 19.02 -16.71
N GLY A 217 -4.23 18.17 -17.45
CA GLY A 217 -4.60 18.39 -18.86
C GLY A 217 -3.41 18.51 -19.81
N ARG A 218 -2.27 17.92 -19.49
CA ARG A 218 -1.03 18.01 -20.28
C ARG A 218 -0.25 16.71 -20.31
N ASP A 219 0.67 16.61 -21.26
CA ASP A 219 1.56 15.46 -21.37
C ASP A 219 2.59 15.41 -20.23
N LEU A 220 3.01 14.20 -19.90
CA LEU A 220 4.04 13.92 -18.92
C LEU A 220 5.44 14.30 -19.44
N LYS A 221 6.14 15.15 -18.70
CA LYS A 221 7.52 15.51 -19.00
C LYS A 221 8.49 14.43 -18.53
N MET A 222 9.55 14.17 -19.31
CA MET A 222 10.58 13.18 -18.98
C MET A 222 11.23 13.44 -17.59
N LYS A 223 11.42 14.71 -17.23
CA LYS A 223 11.98 15.07 -15.92
C LYS A 223 11.07 14.64 -14.78
N GLU A 224 9.76 14.79 -14.93
CA GLU A 224 8.76 14.42 -13.94
C GLU A 224 8.69 12.90 -13.76
N LEU A 225 8.71 12.14 -14.86
CA LEU A 225 8.74 10.68 -14.81
C LEU A 225 9.99 10.15 -14.10
N ARG A 226 11.17 10.65 -14.49
CA ARG A 226 12.44 10.27 -13.86
C ARG A 226 12.42 10.56 -12.35
N GLY A 227 11.94 11.74 -12.01
CA GLY A 227 11.82 12.17 -10.61
C GLY A 227 10.85 11.33 -9.81
N SER A 228 9.70 10.96 -10.38
CA SER A 228 8.69 10.10 -9.73
C SER A 228 9.25 8.72 -9.42
N LEU A 229 9.80 8.06 -10.43
CA LEU A 229 10.39 6.72 -10.29
C LEU A 229 11.59 6.70 -9.33
N ALA A 230 12.44 7.73 -9.38
CA ALA A 230 13.57 7.84 -8.46
C ALA A 230 13.10 7.97 -7.01
N VAL A 231 12.02 8.73 -6.76
CA VAL A 231 11.44 8.83 -5.42
C VAL A 231 10.84 7.52 -4.97
N ASP A 232 10.10 6.81 -5.81
CA ASP A 232 9.51 5.52 -5.45
C ASP A 232 10.60 4.54 -4.99
N GLY A 233 11.68 4.40 -5.75
CA GLY A 233 12.78 3.53 -5.40
C GLY A 233 13.54 3.98 -4.13
N PHE A 234 14.03 5.21 -4.10
CA PHE A 234 14.81 5.67 -2.95
C PHE A 234 13.97 5.78 -1.66
N SER A 235 12.68 6.14 -1.76
CA SER A 235 11.79 6.12 -0.60
C SER A 235 11.51 4.70 -0.12
N SER A 236 11.44 3.71 -1.03
CA SER A 236 11.34 2.30 -0.67
C SER A 236 12.59 1.81 0.06
N ALA A 237 13.78 2.22 -0.37
CA ALA A 237 15.01 1.92 0.33
C ALA A 237 15.04 2.53 1.74
N ILE A 238 14.61 3.79 1.87
CA ILE A 238 14.48 4.47 3.17
C ILE A 238 13.44 3.74 4.03
N SER A 239 12.29 3.37 3.47
CA SER A 239 11.25 2.58 4.15
C SER A 239 11.82 1.27 4.71
N GLY A 240 12.61 0.55 3.91
CA GLY A 240 13.33 -0.65 4.35
C GLY A 240 14.29 -0.40 5.50
N CYS A 241 14.97 0.76 5.56
CA CYS A 241 15.82 1.12 6.69
C CYS A 241 15.04 1.29 8.01
N PHE A 242 13.74 1.54 7.95
CA PHE A 242 12.83 1.56 9.10
C PHE A 242 12.08 0.23 9.29
N GLY A 243 12.43 -0.81 8.53
CA GLY A 243 11.77 -2.12 8.60
C GLY A 243 10.37 -2.17 7.98
N CYS A 244 10.05 -1.18 7.15
CA CYS A 244 8.75 -1.09 6.47
C CYS A 244 8.83 -1.67 5.05
N LEU A 245 7.64 -1.88 4.47
CA LEU A 245 7.47 -2.43 3.13
C LEU A 245 7.78 -1.39 2.04
N PRO A 246 8.01 -1.81 0.78
CA PRO A 246 8.25 -0.90 -0.34
C PRO A 246 7.06 0.01 -0.61
N LEU A 247 7.35 1.18 -1.13
CA LEU A 247 6.39 2.22 -1.48
C LEU A 247 6.16 2.28 -2.99
N THR A 248 4.95 2.64 -3.39
CA THR A 248 4.60 2.95 -4.79
C THR A 248 3.61 4.10 -4.85
N SER A 249 3.43 4.66 -6.03
CA SER A 249 2.44 5.70 -6.29
C SER A 249 1.03 5.11 -6.33
N PHE A 250 0.11 5.62 -5.50
CA PHE A 250 -1.26 5.10 -5.39
C PHE A 250 -2.14 5.52 -6.56
N SER A 251 -2.56 4.55 -7.36
CA SER A 251 -3.49 4.74 -8.49
C SER A 251 -4.86 5.26 -8.04
N GLN A 252 -5.36 4.85 -6.87
CA GLN A 252 -6.63 5.31 -6.31
C GLN A 252 -6.64 6.83 -6.04
N ASN A 253 -5.50 7.38 -5.65
CA ASN A 253 -5.37 8.81 -5.41
C ASN A 253 -5.47 9.63 -6.71
N ILE A 254 -5.10 9.06 -7.85
CA ILE A 254 -5.20 9.72 -9.15
C ILE A 254 -6.66 10.05 -9.46
N GLY A 255 -7.56 9.09 -9.27
CA GLY A 255 -8.99 9.29 -9.43
C GLY A 255 -9.51 10.42 -8.54
N LEU A 256 -9.07 10.47 -7.27
CA LEU A 256 -9.45 11.52 -6.34
C LEU A 256 -8.95 12.90 -6.79
N VAL A 257 -7.67 13.02 -7.14
CA VAL A 257 -7.06 14.28 -7.62
C VAL A 257 -7.71 14.75 -8.91
N THR A 258 -7.99 13.85 -9.84
CA THR A 258 -8.67 14.18 -11.12
C THR A 258 -10.11 14.65 -10.90
N MET A 259 -10.85 14.03 -9.99
CA MET A 259 -12.23 14.43 -9.67
C MET A 259 -12.32 15.72 -8.88
N THR A 260 -11.45 15.91 -7.90
CA THR A 260 -11.48 17.09 -7.02
C THR A 260 -10.79 18.29 -7.60
N GLN A 261 -9.92 18.09 -8.61
CA GLN A 261 -9.03 19.10 -9.17
C GLN A 261 -8.14 19.78 -8.09
N VAL A 262 -7.95 19.11 -6.95
CA VAL A 262 -7.05 19.58 -5.88
C VAL A 262 -5.62 19.21 -6.22
N ILE A 263 -4.96 20.06 -6.99
CA ILE A 263 -3.57 19.92 -7.44
C ILE A 263 -2.59 20.68 -6.53
N ASN A 264 -3.09 21.32 -5.49
CA ASN A 264 -2.26 22.13 -4.60
C ASN A 264 -1.32 21.22 -3.78
N ARG A 265 -0.02 21.42 -3.96
CA ARG A 265 1.04 20.69 -3.23
C ARG A 265 0.94 20.87 -1.72
N PHE A 266 0.50 22.04 -1.25
CA PHE A 266 0.35 22.31 0.17
C PHE A 266 -0.69 21.40 0.83
N THR A 267 -1.83 21.17 0.19
CA THR A 267 -2.88 20.28 0.71
C THR A 267 -2.36 18.86 0.91
N ILE A 268 -1.62 18.34 -0.08
CA ILE A 268 -1.03 16.99 0.00
C ILE A 268 0.09 16.94 1.03
N LEU A 269 0.88 18.01 1.15
CA LEU A 269 1.91 18.11 2.19
C LEU A 269 1.28 18.05 3.59
N MET A 270 0.16 18.76 3.83
CA MET A 270 -0.55 18.71 5.10
C MET A 270 -1.05 17.29 5.42
N GLY A 271 -1.57 16.56 4.43
CA GLY A 271 -1.92 15.14 4.58
C GLY A 271 -0.71 14.28 4.96
N ALA A 272 0.43 14.49 4.31
CA ALA A 272 1.67 13.77 4.64
C ALA A 272 2.16 14.08 6.07
N LEU A 273 2.07 15.34 6.52
CA LEU A 273 2.42 15.73 7.88
C LEU A 273 1.51 15.08 8.92
N ILE A 274 0.20 15.02 8.66
CA ILE A 274 -0.75 14.32 9.53
C ILE A 274 -0.38 12.83 9.66
N LEU A 275 -0.02 12.17 8.55
CA LEU A 275 0.42 10.77 8.58
C LEU A 275 1.73 10.57 9.36
N ILE A 276 2.68 11.50 9.21
CA ILE A 276 3.92 11.47 10.02
C ILE A 276 3.60 11.61 11.50
N LEU A 277 2.75 12.58 11.87
CA LEU A 277 2.32 12.74 13.26
C LEU A 277 1.59 11.49 13.77
N ALA A 278 0.68 10.91 12.98
CA ALA A 278 -0.04 9.69 13.32
C ALA A 278 0.91 8.49 13.55
N SER A 279 2.01 8.41 12.79
CA SER A 279 3.00 7.35 12.94
C SER A 279 3.77 7.37 14.27
N LEU A 280 3.77 8.50 14.98
CA LEU A 280 4.38 8.64 16.30
C LEU A 280 3.50 8.07 17.42
N PHE A 281 2.26 7.67 17.11
CA PHE A 281 1.29 7.11 18.05
C PHE A 281 1.09 5.61 17.82
N PRO A 282 1.88 4.70 18.46
CA PRO A 282 1.74 3.25 18.30
C PRO A 282 0.34 2.69 18.53
N PRO A 283 -0.49 3.24 19.46
CA PRO A 283 -1.86 2.76 19.66
C PRO A 283 -2.75 2.87 18.42
N LEU A 284 -2.50 3.85 17.52
CA LEU A 284 -3.22 3.92 16.24
C LEU A 284 -2.88 2.73 15.34
N GLY A 285 -1.62 2.33 15.27
CA GLY A 285 -1.20 1.13 14.56
C GLY A 285 -1.84 -0.14 15.15
N ALA A 286 -1.85 -0.27 16.48
CA ALA A 286 -2.50 -1.37 17.17
C ALA A 286 -4.01 -1.41 16.92
N PHE A 287 -4.67 -0.25 16.84
CA PHE A 287 -6.09 -0.18 16.47
C PHE A 287 -6.35 -0.71 15.06
N PHE A 288 -5.55 -0.27 14.06
CA PHE A 288 -5.69 -0.80 12.70
C PHE A 288 -5.36 -2.30 12.61
N ASN A 289 -4.44 -2.78 13.43
CA ASN A 289 -4.12 -4.22 13.50
C ASN A 289 -5.20 -5.06 14.20
N SER A 290 -6.11 -4.44 14.96
CA SER A 290 -7.27 -5.10 15.57
C SER A 290 -8.42 -5.33 14.59
N LEU A 291 -8.33 -4.80 13.37
CA LEU A 291 -9.35 -4.99 12.34
C LEU A 291 -9.40 -6.48 11.90
N PRO A 292 -10.59 -7.11 11.91
CA PRO A 292 -10.73 -8.50 11.50
C PRO A 292 -10.30 -8.69 10.05
N GLN A 293 -9.57 -9.77 9.78
CA GLN A 293 -9.11 -10.10 8.43
C GLN A 293 -10.26 -10.19 7.43
N ALA A 294 -11.43 -10.71 7.83
CA ALA A 294 -12.60 -10.80 6.97
C ALA A 294 -13.10 -9.43 6.48
N VAL A 295 -13.06 -8.40 7.35
CA VAL A 295 -13.40 -7.01 6.96
C VAL A 295 -12.39 -6.47 5.95
N LEU A 296 -11.10 -6.67 6.25
CA LEU A 296 -10.01 -6.29 5.33
C LEU A 296 -10.13 -7.01 3.99
N GLY A 297 -10.49 -8.30 4.01
CA GLY A 297 -10.71 -9.12 2.81
C GLY A 297 -11.82 -8.56 1.92
N GLY A 298 -12.98 -8.20 2.47
CA GLY A 298 -14.06 -7.56 1.72
C GLY A 298 -13.63 -6.23 1.08
N CYS A 299 -12.88 -5.40 1.82
CA CYS A 299 -12.32 -4.14 1.32
C CYS A 299 -11.27 -4.36 0.22
N THR A 300 -10.34 -5.31 0.42
CA THR A 300 -9.25 -5.57 -0.54
C THR A 300 -9.75 -6.16 -1.85
N VAL A 301 -10.72 -7.07 -1.82
CA VAL A 301 -11.35 -7.58 -3.04
C VAL A 301 -11.98 -6.44 -3.84
N MET A 302 -12.67 -5.50 -3.18
CA MET A 302 -13.21 -4.31 -3.84
C MET A 302 -12.10 -3.43 -4.43
N MET A 303 -11.01 -3.21 -3.68
CA MET A 303 -9.87 -2.41 -4.15
C MET A 303 -9.21 -3.06 -5.37
N PHE A 304 -8.89 -4.35 -5.31
CA PHE A 304 -8.25 -5.05 -6.43
C PHE A 304 -9.15 -5.11 -7.66
N GLY A 305 -10.46 -5.32 -7.48
CA GLY A 305 -11.44 -5.20 -8.56
C GLY A 305 -11.46 -3.80 -9.19
N SER A 306 -11.33 -2.76 -8.40
CA SER A 306 -11.33 -1.38 -8.92
C SER A 306 -10.03 -1.00 -9.64
N ILE A 307 -8.92 -1.67 -9.38
CA ILE A 307 -7.64 -1.47 -10.10
C ILE A 307 -7.73 -2.04 -11.53
N MET A 308 -8.50 -3.09 -11.73
CA MET A 308 -8.68 -3.73 -13.04
C MET A 308 -9.63 -2.99 -13.97
N TYR A 309 -10.47 -2.10 -13.43
CA TYR A 309 -11.45 -1.30 -14.17
C TYR A 309 -10.88 0.05 -14.59
#